data_c794bb618883ccd6d577323ebe3d3409
#
_entry.id   c794bb618883ccd6d577323ebe3d3409
#
_cell.length_a   1.000
_cell.length_b   1.000
_cell.length_c   1.000
_cell.angle_alpha   90.00
_cell.angle_beta   90.00
_cell.angle_gamma   90.00
#
_symmetry.space_group_name_H-M   'P 1'
#
loop_
_entity.id
_entity.type
_entity.pdbx_description
1 polymer ?
#
loop_
_entity_poly.entity_id
_entity_poly.type
_entity_poly.pdbx_seq_one_letter_code
_entity_poly.pdbx_strand_id
1 'polypeptide(L)'
;MPNYEKNSQKSDFVDISSNKQVKKLYNKKGRLKRILCLVFSIIFLLGGGGMLYYYSFLDTLNFKELDDTNNNNTAATNSSVAPLEGDATNLSLSEGELLQNSKELNIMLFGEDNSNGDEYGRSDTMIMMTIDNNHKKLKLTSFQRDTFVYIPGYGYDKLNSSYNYGGAKLSIQTIEANFGIKVDRY
;
A
#
# COMPACT_ATOMS: atom_id res chain seq x y z
N MET A 1 48.78 -78.49 -36.64
CA MET A 1 48.41 -77.52 -35.60
C MET A 1 48.66 -76.17 -36.18
N PRO A 2 47.63 -75.34 -36.45
CA PRO A 2 47.80 -74.01 -36.97
C PRO A 2 48.04 -73.02 -35.83
N ASN A 3 49.07 -72.17 -36.01
CA ASN A 3 49.45 -71.03 -35.18
C ASN A 3 48.40 -70.00 -35.22
N TYR A 4 47.80 -69.61 -34.04
CA TYR A 4 46.99 -68.47 -33.86
C TYR A 4 47.90 -67.28 -33.56
N GLU A 5 48.13 -66.38 -34.59
CA GLU A 5 48.69 -65.11 -34.36
C GLU A 5 47.65 -64.19 -33.67
N LYS A 6 47.96 -63.76 -32.45
CA LYS A 6 47.20 -62.76 -31.67
C LYS A 6 47.42 -61.42 -32.32
N ASN A 7 46.48 -60.96 -33.15
CA ASN A 7 46.40 -59.57 -33.63
C ASN A 7 45.93 -58.70 -32.50
N SER A 8 46.88 -58.10 -31.79
CA SER A 8 46.65 -57.06 -30.81
C SER A 8 46.31 -55.75 -31.52
N GLN A 9 45.02 -55.48 -31.69
CA GLN A 9 44.60 -54.13 -32.09
C GLN A 9 44.89 -53.15 -30.92
N LYS A 10 46.00 -52.46 -31.04
CA LYS A 10 46.33 -51.28 -30.26
C LYS A 10 45.29 -50.21 -30.61
N SER A 11 44.30 -49.99 -29.75
CA SER A 11 43.42 -48.84 -29.88
C SER A 11 44.27 -47.58 -29.67
N ASP A 12 44.54 -46.86 -30.76
CA ASP A 12 45.18 -45.56 -30.72
C ASP A 12 44.24 -44.57 -30.01
N PHE A 13 44.37 -44.53 -28.69
CA PHE A 13 43.77 -43.48 -27.89
C PHE A 13 44.51 -42.17 -28.18
N VAL A 14 43.95 -41.36 -29.08
CA VAL A 14 44.48 -40.02 -29.34
C VAL A 14 44.16 -39.17 -28.13
N ASP A 15 45.16 -38.83 -27.34
CA ASP A 15 45.00 -37.87 -26.22
C ASP A 15 44.74 -36.47 -26.77
N ILE A 16 43.45 -36.09 -26.76
CA ILE A 16 42.96 -34.79 -27.23
C ILE A 16 43.21 -33.70 -26.19
N SER A 17 43.67 -34.03 -24.99
CA SER A 17 43.87 -33.06 -23.90
C SER A 17 45.01 -32.06 -24.15
N SER A 18 45.95 -32.43 -25.04
CA SER A 18 47.11 -31.62 -25.44
C SER A 18 46.79 -30.65 -26.57
N ASN A 19 45.67 -30.83 -27.26
CA ASN A 19 45.32 -30.00 -28.43
C ASN A 19 45.00 -28.56 -28.03
N LYS A 20 45.82 -27.63 -28.48
CA LYS A 20 45.75 -26.20 -28.19
C LYS A 20 44.37 -25.57 -28.55
N GLN A 21 43.70 -26.13 -29.55
CA GLN A 21 42.36 -25.66 -29.99
C GLN A 21 41.28 -26.13 -29.05
N VAL A 22 41.31 -27.36 -28.55
CA VAL A 22 40.36 -27.91 -27.59
C VAL A 22 40.47 -27.18 -26.23
N LYS A 23 41.70 -26.89 -25.80
CA LYS A 23 41.97 -26.08 -24.59
C LYS A 23 41.44 -24.66 -24.70
N LYS A 24 41.49 -24.05 -25.92
CA LYS A 24 40.95 -22.71 -26.17
C LYS A 24 39.41 -22.67 -26.14
N LEU A 25 38.75 -23.72 -26.65
CA LEU A 25 37.30 -23.86 -26.62
C LEU A 25 36.78 -24.10 -25.21
N TYR A 26 37.48 -24.96 -24.44
CA TYR A 26 37.13 -25.24 -23.04
C TYR A 26 37.24 -23.99 -22.15
N ASN A 27 38.30 -23.20 -22.30
CA ASN A 27 38.48 -21.93 -21.61
C ASN A 27 37.44 -20.87 -22.03
N LYS A 28 36.99 -20.88 -23.27
CA LYS A 28 35.93 -19.97 -23.75
C LYS A 28 34.60 -20.31 -23.13
N LYS A 29 34.25 -21.61 -23.00
CA LYS A 29 33.03 -22.06 -22.30
C LYS A 29 33.06 -21.73 -20.80
N GLY A 30 34.21 -21.86 -20.14
CA GLY A 30 34.39 -21.49 -18.74
C GLY A 30 34.25 -19.99 -18.47
N ARG A 31 34.78 -19.14 -19.37
CA ARG A 31 34.59 -17.67 -19.30
C ARG A 31 33.14 -17.27 -19.50
N LEU A 32 32.46 -17.88 -20.49
CA LEU A 32 31.03 -17.62 -20.74
C LEU A 32 30.14 -17.95 -19.52
N LYS A 33 30.38 -19.11 -18.87
CA LYS A 33 29.68 -19.48 -17.65
C LYS A 33 29.90 -18.49 -16.52
N ARG A 34 31.13 -18.00 -16.31
CA ARG A 34 31.43 -16.99 -15.28
C ARG A 34 30.74 -15.66 -15.57
N ILE A 35 30.73 -15.21 -16.83
CA ILE A 35 30.03 -13.99 -17.24
C ILE A 35 28.53 -14.15 -17.03
N LEU A 36 27.94 -15.30 -17.38
CA LEU A 36 26.53 -15.60 -17.19
C LEU A 36 26.15 -15.55 -15.68
N CYS A 37 26.97 -16.16 -14.82
CA CYS A 37 26.78 -16.13 -13.37
C CYS A 37 26.86 -14.70 -12.81
N LEU A 38 27.79 -13.87 -13.30
CA LEU A 38 27.91 -12.46 -12.87
C LEU A 38 26.69 -11.66 -13.31
N VAL A 39 26.23 -11.81 -14.54
CA VAL A 39 25.00 -11.14 -15.03
C VAL A 39 23.78 -11.55 -14.22
N PHE A 40 23.64 -12.86 -13.92
CA PHE A 40 22.55 -13.36 -13.12
C PHE A 40 22.59 -12.83 -11.68
N SER A 41 23.80 -12.72 -11.10
CA SER A 41 24.00 -12.14 -9.76
C SER A 41 23.61 -10.65 -9.71
N ILE A 42 23.96 -9.89 -10.77
CA ILE A 42 23.58 -8.47 -10.86
C ILE A 42 22.07 -8.30 -10.98
N ILE A 43 21.41 -9.11 -11.83
CA ILE A 43 19.95 -9.09 -11.99
C ILE A 43 19.26 -9.44 -10.67
N PHE A 44 19.78 -10.45 -9.94
CA PHE A 44 19.23 -10.84 -8.64
C PHE A 44 19.42 -9.76 -7.57
N LEU A 45 20.58 -9.07 -7.57
CA LEU A 45 20.84 -7.93 -6.67
C LEU A 45 19.90 -6.75 -6.96
N LEU A 46 19.72 -6.41 -8.23
CA LEU A 46 18.84 -5.31 -8.64
C LEU A 46 17.36 -5.67 -8.36
N GLY A 47 16.94 -6.90 -8.65
CA GLY A 47 15.59 -7.38 -8.38
C GLY A 47 15.29 -7.48 -6.87
N GLY A 48 16.22 -8.03 -6.11
CA GLY A 48 16.10 -8.15 -4.64
C GLY A 48 16.11 -6.79 -3.94
N GLY A 49 17.04 -5.91 -4.36
CA GLY A 49 17.09 -4.53 -3.85
C GLY A 49 15.84 -3.73 -4.19
N GLY A 50 15.32 -3.88 -5.41
CA GLY A 50 14.06 -3.24 -5.83
C GLY A 50 12.86 -3.75 -5.04
N MET A 51 12.82 -5.03 -4.72
CA MET A 51 11.75 -5.62 -3.92
C MET A 51 11.79 -5.15 -2.46
N LEU A 52 12.98 -5.06 -1.86
CA LEU A 52 13.15 -4.52 -0.50
C LEU A 52 12.78 -3.04 -0.44
N TYR A 53 13.16 -2.25 -1.45
CA TYR A 53 12.75 -0.85 -1.57
C TYR A 53 11.24 -0.71 -1.69
N TYR A 54 10.59 -1.56 -2.50
CA TYR A 54 9.13 -1.59 -2.66
C TYR A 54 8.42 -1.94 -1.34
N TYR A 55 8.90 -2.94 -0.59
CA TYR A 55 8.33 -3.27 0.72
C TYR A 55 8.55 -2.15 1.73
N SER A 56 9.74 -1.53 1.77
CA SER A 56 10.00 -0.37 2.64
C SER A 56 9.12 0.83 2.29
N PHE A 57 8.83 1.03 1.01
CA PHE A 57 7.88 2.06 0.57
C PHE A 57 6.45 1.75 1.02
N LEU A 58 6.01 0.48 0.94
CA LEU A 58 4.68 0.07 1.40
C LEU A 58 4.52 0.23 2.93
N ASP A 59 5.58 -0.03 3.71
CA ASP A 59 5.57 0.19 5.16
C ASP A 59 5.45 1.68 5.53
N THR A 60 5.88 2.57 4.64
CA THR A 60 5.73 4.02 4.82
C THR A 60 4.28 4.46 4.59
N LEU A 61 3.50 3.68 3.81
CA LEU A 61 2.06 3.88 3.65
C LEU A 61 1.35 3.21 4.83
N ASN A 62 1.05 4.01 5.85
CA ASN A 62 0.37 3.55 7.06
C ASN A 62 -1.11 3.26 6.76
N PHE A 63 -1.40 2.10 6.12
CA PHE A 63 -2.77 1.65 5.91
C PHE A 63 -3.31 1.06 7.21
N LYS A 64 -4.24 1.75 7.86
CA LYS A 64 -5.00 1.21 8.98
C LYS A 64 -6.37 0.74 8.51
N GLU A 65 -6.70 -0.49 8.84
CA GLU A 65 -8.06 -1.01 8.71
C GLU A 65 -8.92 -0.42 9.84
N LEU A 66 -10.13 0.03 9.52
CA LEU A 66 -11.06 0.49 10.53
C LEU A 66 -11.58 -0.73 11.28
N ASP A 67 -11.22 -0.84 12.55
CA ASP A 67 -11.70 -1.91 13.42
C ASP A 67 -13.15 -1.59 13.84
N ASP A 68 -14.13 -2.31 13.29
CA ASP A 68 -15.56 -2.14 13.57
C ASP A 68 -15.95 -2.58 15.01
N THR A 69 -14.99 -3.03 15.85
CA THR A 69 -15.27 -3.70 17.12
C THR A 69 -15.36 -2.79 18.34
N ASN A 70 -15.34 -1.44 18.21
CA ASN A 70 -15.52 -0.60 19.41
C ASN A 70 -16.69 0.39 19.31
N ASN A 71 -17.89 -0.18 19.31
CA ASN A 71 -19.11 0.55 19.60
C ASN A 71 -19.43 0.47 21.11
N ASN A 72 -18.55 0.94 21.98
CA ASN A 72 -18.90 1.28 23.36
C ASN A 72 -17.71 2.01 23.99
N ASN A 73 -17.75 3.34 23.99
CA ASN A 73 -17.49 4.09 25.22
C ASN A 73 -17.69 5.58 24.97
N THR A 74 -18.81 6.03 25.45
CA THR A 74 -19.11 7.39 25.83
C THR A 74 -18.04 7.89 26.79
N ALA A 75 -17.23 8.84 26.37
CA ALA A 75 -16.52 9.71 27.30
C ALA A 75 -16.84 11.14 26.90
N ALA A 76 -17.94 11.62 27.46
CA ALA A 76 -18.24 13.03 27.51
C ALA A 76 -17.15 13.73 28.32
N THR A 77 -16.27 14.46 27.67
CA THR A 77 -15.47 15.48 28.35
C THR A 77 -16.03 16.82 27.97
N ASN A 78 -16.64 17.47 28.97
CA ASN A 78 -17.23 18.78 28.91
C ASN A 78 -16.17 19.81 28.47
N SER A 79 -16.25 20.25 27.22
CA SER A 79 -15.72 21.54 26.81
C SER A 79 -16.93 22.36 26.39
N SER A 80 -17.28 23.35 27.22
CA SER A 80 -18.38 24.28 27.00
C SER A 80 -18.02 25.21 25.86
N VAL A 81 -18.47 24.88 24.66
CA VAL A 81 -18.63 25.82 23.57
C VAL A 81 -20.13 26.05 23.43
N ALA A 82 -20.56 27.30 23.64
CA ALA A 82 -21.94 27.69 23.56
C ALA A 82 -22.56 27.28 22.21
N PRO A 83 -23.76 26.71 22.20
CA PRO A 83 -24.45 26.38 20.96
C PRO A 83 -24.86 27.70 20.27
N LEU A 84 -24.47 27.84 19.01
CA LEU A 84 -25.17 28.77 18.11
C LEU A 84 -26.57 28.18 17.91
N GLU A 85 -27.60 28.86 18.48
CA GLU A 85 -29.00 28.55 18.23
C GLU A 85 -29.33 28.82 16.76
N GLY A 86 -29.17 27.80 15.94
CA GLY A 86 -29.81 27.65 14.65
C GLY A 86 -30.74 26.49 14.73
N ASP A 87 -31.99 26.69 14.32
CA ASP A 87 -33.08 25.73 14.35
C ASP A 87 -32.70 24.38 13.78
N ALA A 88 -32.20 23.51 14.67
CA ALA A 88 -31.67 22.16 14.35
C ALA A 88 -32.77 21.09 14.33
N THR A 89 -34.03 21.50 14.15
CA THR A 89 -35.18 20.63 14.39
C THR A 89 -35.48 19.60 13.28
N ASN A 90 -34.69 19.48 12.21
CA ASN A 90 -34.99 18.45 11.21
C ASN A 90 -33.77 17.96 10.37
N LEU A 91 -32.55 17.98 10.88
CA LEU A 91 -31.54 17.06 10.33
C LEU A 91 -31.61 15.74 11.12
N SER A 92 -32.62 14.97 10.86
CA SER A 92 -32.51 13.54 11.09
C SER A 92 -31.37 13.08 10.17
N LEU A 93 -30.17 12.92 10.73
CA LEU A 93 -29.16 12.08 10.11
C LEU A 93 -29.90 10.79 9.85
N SER A 94 -30.35 10.61 8.60
CA SER A 94 -31.03 9.37 8.23
C SER A 94 -30.06 8.27 8.63
N GLU A 95 -30.53 7.30 9.44
CA GLU A 95 -29.96 5.97 9.51
C GLU A 95 -30.05 5.33 8.11
N GLY A 96 -29.64 6.10 7.09
CA GLY A 96 -29.54 5.67 5.73
C GLY A 96 -28.35 4.75 5.65
N GLU A 97 -28.60 3.57 5.19
CA GLU A 97 -27.57 2.62 4.78
C GLU A 97 -26.52 3.38 3.97
N LEU A 98 -25.27 3.40 4.47
CA LEU A 98 -24.16 4.07 3.78
C LEU A 98 -24.02 3.48 2.38
N LEU A 99 -23.87 4.31 1.38
CA LEU A 99 -23.68 3.89 0.00
C LEU A 99 -22.38 3.07 -0.11
N GLN A 100 -22.51 1.78 0.05
CA GLN A 100 -21.43 0.81 -0.11
C GLN A 100 -21.71 -0.06 -1.31
N ASN A 101 -20.84 0.01 -2.30
CA ASN A 101 -20.82 -0.95 -3.39
C ASN A 101 -19.70 -1.96 -3.09
N SER A 102 -20.06 -3.23 -2.88
CA SER A 102 -19.10 -4.31 -2.54
C SER A 102 -17.94 -4.50 -3.53
N LYS A 103 -17.97 -3.79 -4.64
CA LYS A 103 -16.95 -3.82 -5.70
C LYS A 103 -16.14 -2.52 -5.79
N GLU A 104 -16.47 -1.54 -4.99
CA GLU A 104 -15.73 -0.29 -4.83
C GLU A 104 -15.01 -0.31 -3.48
N LEU A 105 -13.76 0.10 -3.46
CA LEU A 105 -12.96 0.26 -2.26
C LEU A 105 -12.67 1.74 -2.07
N ASN A 106 -13.15 2.30 -0.95
CA ASN A 106 -12.97 3.69 -0.58
C ASN A 106 -11.85 3.82 0.46
N ILE A 107 -10.77 4.50 0.08
CA ILE A 107 -9.60 4.74 0.93
C ILE A 107 -9.50 6.24 1.18
N MET A 108 -9.51 6.65 2.46
CA MET A 108 -9.35 8.05 2.84
C MET A 108 -7.88 8.38 3.03
N LEU A 109 -7.40 9.43 2.37
CA LEU A 109 -6.06 9.98 2.48
C LEU A 109 -6.14 11.27 3.28
N PHE A 110 -5.37 11.36 4.37
CA PHE A 110 -5.25 12.56 5.18
C PHE A 110 -3.85 13.14 5.05
N GLY A 111 -3.77 14.44 4.81
CA GLY A 111 -2.54 15.20 4.95
C GLY A 111 -2.59 15.98 6.26
N GLU A 112 -1.84 15.51 7.25
CA GLU A 112 -1.79 16.09 8.59
C GLU A 112 -0.71 17.16 8.67
N ASP A 113 -1.06 18.35 9.19
CA ASP A 113 -0.09 19.34 9.66
C ASP A 113 -0.06 19.33 11.19
N ASN A 114 1.01 18.77 11.75
CA ASN A 114 1.24 18.68 13.19
C ASN A 114 2.46 19.51 13.62
N SER A 115 2.57 20.73 13.10
CA SER A 115 3.67 21.64 13.41
C SER A 115 3.69 22.12 14.88
N ASN A 116 2.57 22.00 15.59
CA ASN A 116 2.41 22.49 16.98
C ASN A 116 2.66 21.42 18.04
N GLY A 117 2.84 20.13 17.65
CA GLY A 117 3.05 19.03 18.59
C GLY A 117 1.82 18.61 19.40
N ASP A 118 0.64 18.94 18.91
CA ASP A 118 -0.65 18.47 19.45
C ASP A 118 -0.78 16.96 19.26
N GLU A 119 -1.65 16.31 20.06
CA GLU A 119 -1.91 14.86 19.93
C GLU A 119 -2.42 14.52 18.52
N TYR A 120 -3.27 15.40 17.96
CA TYR A 120 -3.71 15.38 16.57
C TYR A 120 -3.52 16.77 16.00
N GLY A 121 -2.83 16.86 14.85
CA GLY A 121 -2.74 18.08 14.07
C GLY A 121 -4.07 18.41 13.39
N ARG A 122 -4.02 19.30 12.41
CA ARG A 122 -5.17 19.54 11.52
C ARG A 122 -4.95 18.83 10.20
N SER A 123 -6.02 18.24 9.66
CA SER A 123 -5.93 17.72 8.31
C SER A 123 -6.29 18.80 7.30
N ASP A 124 -5.28 19.32 6.63
CA ASP A 124 -5.47 20.33 5.58
C ASP A 124 -5.79 19.72 4.23
N THR A 125 -5.55 18.42 4.07
CA THR A 125 -5.86 17.67 2.86
C THR A 125 -6.64 16.42 3.23
N MET A 126 -7.83 16.27 2.63
CA MET A 126 -8.69 15.11 2.78
C MET A 126 -9.16 14.68 1.40
N ILE A 127 -8.65 13.54 0.93
CA ILE A 127 -8.94 13.01 -0.40
C ILE A 127 -9.41 11.56 -0.27
N MET A 128 -10.57 11.25 -0.79
CA MET A 128 -11.04 9.87 -0.92
C MET A 128 -10.62 9.31 -2.26
N MET A 129 -9.89 8.21 -2.22
CA MET A 129 -9.52 7.41 -3.38
C MET A 129 -10.49 6.23 -3.48
N THR A 130 -11.30 6.20 -4.53
CA THR A 130 -12.24 5.11 -4.81
C THR A 130 -11.69 4.24 -5.94
N ILE A 131 -11.47 2.96 -5.65
CA ILE A 131 -11.06 1.95 -6.63
C ILE A 131 -12.31 1.20 -7.08
N ASP A 132 -12.76 1.46 -8.30
CA ASP A 132 -13.91 0.80 -8.91
C ASP A 132 -13.44 -0.39 -9.75
N ASN A 133 -13.55 -1.58 -9.18
CA ASN A 133 -13.13 -2.82 -9.83
C ASN A 133 -14.05 -3.25 -10.98
N ASN A 134 -15.30 -2.79 -11.00
CA ASN A 134 -16.24 -3.11 -12.08
C ASN A 134 -15.88 -2.40 -13.38
N HIS A 135 -15.65 -1.08 -13.27
CA HIS A 135 -15.40 -0.23 -14.43
C HIS A 135 -13.90 -0.01 -14.67
N LYS A 136 -13.02 -0.62 -13.83
CA LYS A 136 -11.55 -0.44 -13.89
C LYS A 136 -11.16 1.04 -13.82
N LYS A 137 -11.79 1.77 -12.90
CA LYS A 137 -11.59 3.21 -12.73
C LYS A 137 -11.02 3.51 -11.35
N LEU A 138 -10.19 4.54 -11.31
CA LEU A 138 -9.74 5.19 -10.09
C LEU A 138 -10.36 6.59 -10.06
N LYS A 139 -11.07 6.91 -8.96
CA LYS A 139 -11.66 8.22 -8.73
C LYS A 139 -10.99 8.87 -7.53
N LEU A 140 -10.73 10.17 -7.59
CA LEU A 140 -10.24 10.95 -6.48
C LEU A 140 -11.28 12.04 -6.17
N THR A 141 -11.75 12.07 -4.93
CA THR A 141 -12.71 13.06 -4.44
C THR A 141 -12.07 13.86 -3.31
N SER A 142 -11.90 15.15 -3.49
CA SER A 142 -11.35 16.03 -2.46
C SER A 142 -12.47 16.62 -1.62
N PHE A 143 -12.32 16.57 -0.29
CA PHE A 143 -13.17 17.25 0.67
C PHE A 143 -12.52 18.55 1.10
N GLN A 144 -13.25 19.65 0.95
CA GLN A 144 -12.71 20.94 1.31
C GLN A 144 -12.66 21.08 2.84
N ARG A 145 -11.51 21.42 3.40
CA ARG A 145 -11.24 21.50 4.83
C ARG A 145 -12.16 22.42 5.61
N ASP A 146 -12.57 23.54 4.98
CA ASP A 146 -13.41 24.56 5.60
C ASP A 146 -14.92 24.29 5.43
N THR A 147 -15.30 23.12 4.89
CA THR A 147 -16.71 22.72 4.77
C THR A 147 -17.35 22.67 6.15
N PHE A 148 -18.46 23.41 6.34
CA PHE A 148 -19.19 23.42 7.59
C PHE A 148 -20.09 22.20 7.67
N VAL A 149 -19.83 21.33 8.66
CA VAL A 149 -20.45 20.01 8.81
C VAL A 149 -20.79 19.73 10.27
N TYR A 150 -21.69 18.79 10.50
CA TYR A 150 -21.92 18.26 11.83
C TYR A 150 -20.85 17.24 12.21
N ILE A 151 -20.13 17.49 13.31
CA ILE A 151 -19.13 16.59 13.86
C ILE A 151 -19.76 15.80 14.99
N PRO A 152 -19.86 14.47 14.91
CA PRO A 152 -20.46 13.62 15.97
C PRO A 152 -19.83 13.90 17.34
N GLY A 153 -20.67 14.25 18.33
CA GLY A 153 -20.22 14.54 19.69
C GLY A 153 -19.70 15.97 19.92
N TYR A 154 -19.51 16.79 18.87
CA TYR A 154 -18.93 18.14 18.97
C TYR A 154 -19.83 19.23 18.38
N GLY A 155 -20.83 18.88 17.55
CA GLY A 155 -21.71 19.85 16.92
C GLY A 155 -21.18 20.34 15.57
N TYR A 156 -21.66 21.52 15.12
CA TYR A 156 -21.29 22.06 13.81
C TYR A 156 -19.96 22.81 13.85
N ASP A 157 -19.04 22.45 13.00
CA ASP A 157 -17.76 23.12 12.80
C ASP A 157 -17.20 22.82 11.41
N LYS A 158 -15.97 23.31 11.12
CA LYS A 158 -15.23 22.98 9.92
C LYS A 158 -14.82 21.52 9.90
N LEU A 159 -14.86 20.91 8.74
CA LEU A 159 -14.52 19.49 8.57
C LEU A 159 -13.12 19.15 9.11
N ASN A 160 -12.11 20.00 8.91
CA ASN A 160 -10.76 19.78 9.41
C ASN A 160 -10.65 19.81 10.94
N SER A 161 -11.61 20.45 11.65
CA SER A 161 -11.67 20.43 13.11
C SER A 161 -11.96 19.03 13.64
N SER A 162 -12.67 18.18 12.89
CA SER A 162 -12.92 16.79 13.26
C SER A 162 -11.63 16.00 13.45
N TYR A 163 -10.61 16.28 12.63
CA TYR A 163 -9.31 15.64 12.77
C TYR A 163 -8.58 16.08 14.04
N ASN A 164 -8.64 17.36 14.36
CA ASN A 164 -8.05 17.90 15.58
C ASN A 164 -8.74 17.37 16.86
N TYR A 165 -10.05 17.14 16.80
CA TYR A 165 -10.83 16.63 17.95
C TYR A 165 -10.68 15.13 18.19
N GLY A 166 -10.48 14.32 17.16
CA GLY A 166 -10.44 12.86 17.31
C GLY A 166 -9.73 12.11 16.18
N GLY A 167 -8.80 12.76 15.51
CA GLY A 167 -7.96 12.17 14.47
C GLY A 167 -8.72 11.65 13.27
N ALA A 168 -8.11 10.74 12.55
CA ALA A 168 -8.67 10.16 11.33
C ALA A 168 -10.01 9.47 11.57
N LYS A 169 -10.19 8.81 12.72
CA LYS A 169 -11.43 8.07 13.03
C LYS A 169 -12.64 9.00 13.11
N LEU A 170 -12.55 10.10 13.86
CA LEU A 170 -13.64 11.06 13.97
C LEU A 170 -13.90 11.78 12.65
N SER A 171 -12.85 12.10 11.88
CA SER A 171 -13.00 12.69 10.56
C SER A 171 -13.74 11.76 9.59
N ILE A 172 -13.46 10.47 9.62
CA ILE A 172 -14.17 9.48 8.80
C ILE A 172 -15.64 9.41 9.22
N GLN A 173 -15.93 9.28 10.51
CA GLN A 173 -17.30 9.30 11.01
C GLN A 173 -18.05 10.56 10.61
N THR A 174 -17.37 11.70 10.64
CA THR A 174 -17.94 12.99 10.20
C THR A 174 -18.28 12.97 8.72
N ILE A 175 -17.38 12.45 7.88
CA ILE A 175 -17.59 12.34 6.43
C ILE A 175 -18.72 11.36 6.13
N GLU A 176 -18.73 10.20 6.75
CA GLU A 176 -19.77 9.18 6.58
C GLU A 176 -21.15 9.74 6.98
N ALA A 177 -21.23 10.42 8.13
CA ALA A 177 -22.48 10.98 8.63
C ALA A 177 -23.06 12.11 7.75
N ASN A 178 -22.19 12.97 7.20
CA ASN A 178 -22.66 14.12 6.42
C ASN A 178 -22.85 13.85 4.93
N PHE A 179 -22.08 12.90 4.37
CA PHE A 179 -22.10 12.63 2.92
C PHE A 179 -22.71 11.29 2.55
N GLY A 180 -23.00 10.42 3.53
CA GLY A 180 -23.61 9.10 3.31
C GLY A 180 -22.72 8.14 2.54
N ILE A 181 -21.41 8.27 2.65
CA ILE A 181 -20.42 7.46 1.92
C ILE A 181 -19.66 6.62 2.94
N LYS A 182 -19.53 5.33 2.71
CA LYS A 182 -18.71 4.46 3.57
C LYS A 182 -17.24 4.54 3.18
N VAL A 183 -16.37 4.64 4.19
CA VAL A 183 -14.91 4.57 4.06
C VAL A 183 -14.44 3.21 4.56
N ASP A 184 -13.69 2.47 3.72
CA ASP A 184 -13.23 1.12 4.04
C ASP A 184 -11.86 1.14 4.72
N ARG A 185 -10.99 2.11 4.34
CA ARG A 185 -9.61 2.24 4.84
C ARG A 185 -9.15 3.70 4.87
N TYR A 186 -8.05 3.95 5.56
CA TYR A 186 -7.39 5.24 5.58
C TYR A 186 -5.88 5.11 5.74
#